data_a4b67b3bd1b6adebcde618c949e96262
#
_entry.id   a4b67b3bd1b6adebcde618c949e96262
#
_cell.length_a   1.000
_cell.length_b   1.000
_cell.length_c   1.000
_cell.angle_alpha   90.00
_cell.angle_beta   90.00
_cell.angle_gamma   90.00
#
_symmetry.space_group_name_H-M   'P 1'
#
loop_
_entity.id
_entity.type
_entity.pdbx_description
1 polymer ?
#
loop_
_entity_poly.entity_id
_entity_poly.type
_entity_poly.pdbx_seq_one_letter_code
_entity_poly.pdbx_strand_id
1 'polypeptide(L)'
;MSSKEVINKINVTTMILERKREALRLAEDLSVMLQQDEDEHVEAQVVDAEDREDIGIEVEVSAGQAVESLIESLEHQCLKMEWSLIVLNKTL
;
A
#
# COMPACT_ATOMS: atom_id res chain seq x y z
N MET A 1 -2.22 -32.15 5.17
CA MET A 1 -3.13 -31.08 5.63
C MET A 1 -4.56 -31.51 5.33
N SER A 2 -5.45 -31.34 6.28
CA SER A 2 -6.85 -31.72 6.06
C SER A 2 -7.57 -30.70 5.18
N SER A 3 -8.63 -31.14 4.52
CA SER A 3 -9.45 -30.26 3.68
C SER A 3 -10.03 -29.10 4.49
N LYS A 4 -10.38 -29.36 5.73
CA LYS A 4 -10.92 -28.34 6.61
C LYS A 4 -9.89 -27.24 6.88
N GLU A 5 -8.64 -27.61 7.10
CA GLU A 5 -7.56 -26.63 7.31
C GLU A 5 -7.30 -25.81 6.06
N VAL A 6 -7.33 -26.45 4.89
CA VAL A 6 -7.13 -25.76 3.62
C VAL A 6 -8.26 -24.77 3.37
N ILE A 7 -9.51 -25.17 3.58
CA ILE A 7 -10.67 -24.30 3.43
C ILE A 7 -10.56 -23.10 4.37
N ASN A 8 -10.16 -23.35 5.61
CA ASN A 8 -9.98 -22.26 6.58
C ASN A 8 -8.91 -21.26 6.11
N LYS A 9 -7.79 -21.77 5.60
CA LYS A 9 -6.73 -20.90 5.06
C LYS A 9 -7.21 -20.09 3.86
N ILE A 10 -7.99 -20.71 2.98
CA ILE A 10 -8.57 -20.00 1.84
C ILE A 10 -9.46 -18.87 2.32
N ASN A 11 -10.31 -19.12 3.29
CA ASN A 11 -11.23 -18.10 3.81
C ASN A 11 -10.47 -16.93 4.46
N VAL A 12 -9.46 -17.24 5.26
CA VAL A 12 -8.65 -16.20 5.93
C VAL A 12 -7.87 -15.39 4.90
N THR A 13 -7.24 -16.08 3.94
CA THR A 13 -6.45 -15.41 2.90
C THR A 13 -7.34 -14.51 2.04
N THR A 14 -8.52 -14.98 1.69
CA THR A 14 -9.48 -14.19 0.91
C THR A 14 -9.89 -12.93 1.66
N MET A 15 -10.15 -13.04 2.95
CA MET A 15 -10.53 -11.89 3.77
C MET A 15 -9.41 -10.87 3.84
N ILE A 16 -8.17 -11.33 4.03
CA ILE A 16 -7.00 -10.45 4.08
C ILE A 16 -6.78 -9.79 2.72
N LEU A 17 -6.92 -10.56 1.64
CA LEU A 17 -6.77 -10.03 0.29
C LEU A 17 -7.77 -8.91 0.00
N GLU A 18 -9.03 -9.11 0.39
CA GLU A 18 -10.06 -8.09 0.21
C GLU A 18 -9.72 -6.80 0.96
N ARG A 19 -9.21 -6.94 2.18
CA ARG A 19 -8.79 -5.78 2.97
C ARG A 19 -7.62 -5.05 2.33
N LYS A 20 -6.68 -5.80 1.78
CA LYS A 20 -5.52 -5.20 1.12
C LYS A 20 -5.90 -4.50 -0.19
N ARG A 21 -6.85 -5.06 -0.93
CA ARG A 21 -7.37 -4.41 -2.12
C ARG A 21 -8.07 -3.09 -1.78
N GLU A 22 -8.82 -3.09 -0.68
CA GLU A 22 -9.46 -1.87 -0.21
C GLU A 22 -8.43 -0.83 0.20
N ALA A 23 -7.39 -1.24 0.93
CA ALA A 23 -6.30 -0.35 1.31
C ALA A 23 -5.57 0.18 0.08
N LEU A 24 -5.36 -0.66 -0.92
CA LEU A 24 -4.72 -0.26 -2.18
C LEU A 24 -5.54 0.82 -2.88
N ARG A 25 -6.85 0.63 -2.96
CA ARG A 25 -7.73 1.62 -3.57
C ARG A 25 -7.66 2.96 -2.85
N LEU A 26 -7.68 2.92 -1.52
CA LEU A 26 -7.57 4.14 -0.72
C LEU A 26 -6.22 4.82 -0.91
N ALA A 27 -5.15 4.05 -1.01
CA ALA A 27 -3.82 4.59 -1.25
C ALA A 27 -3.72 5.23 -2.63
N GLU A 28 -4.32 4.63 -3.64
CA GLU A 28 -4.37 5.21 -4.99
C GLU A 28 -5.15 6.52 -5.00
N ASP A 29 -6.27 6.57 -4.31
CA ASP A 29 -7.06 7.80 -4.18
C ASP A 29 -6.25 8.89 -3.48
N LEU A 30 -5.54 8.53 -2.44
CA LEU A 30 -4.68 9.47 -1.73
C LEU A 30 -3.55 9.99 -2.63
N SER A 31 -2.98 9.12 -3.43
CA SER A 31 -1.93 9.51 -4.38
C SER A 31 -2.44 10.56 -5.37
N VAL A 32 -3.65 10.37 -5.88
CA VAL A 32 -4.27 11.33 -6.79
C VAL A 32 -4.48 12.67 -6.09
N MET A 33 -4.98 12.65 -4.86
CA MET A 33 -5.19 13.87 -4.09
C MET A 33 -3.89 14.62 -3.82
N LEU A 34 -2.83 13.89 -3.51
CA LEU A 34 -1.52 14.50 -3.29
C LEU A 34 -0.98 15.15 -4.57
N GLN A 35 -1.21 14.53 -5.70
CA GLN A 35 -0.78 15.09 -6.98
C GLN A 35 -1.52 16.38 -7.32
N GLN A 36 -2.79 16.45 -6.98
CA GLN A 36 -3.60 17.65 -7.25
C GLN A 36 -3.14 18.86 -6.43
N ASP A 37 -2.70 18.60 -5.19
CA ASP A 37 -2.27 19.66 -4.28
C ASP A 37 -0.75 19.78 -4.21
N GLU A 38 -0.04 19.11 -5.07
CA GLU A 38 1.40 18.99 -5.03
C GLU A 38 2.14 20.32 -4.91
N ASP A 39 1.77 21.29 -5.74
CA ASP A 39 2.48 22.56 -5.80
C ASP A 39 2.43 23.31 -4.47
N GLU A 40 1.27 23.39 -3.86
CA GLU A 40 1.10 24.12 -2.61
C GLU A 40 1.82 23.45 -1.45
N HIS A 41 1.68 22.13 -1.35
CA HIS A 41 2.34 21.37 -0.29
C HIS A 41 3.85 21.38 -0.40
N VAL A 42 4.35 21.25 -1.61
CA VAL A 42 5.79 21.24 -1.84
C VAL A 42 6.40 22.58 -1.41
N GLU A 43 5.77 23.69 -1.78
CA GLU A 43 6.29 25.01 -1.39
C GLU A 43 6.32 25.19 0.12
N ALA A 44 5.25 24.79 0.80
CA ALA A 44 5.19 24.91 2.25
C ALA A 44 6.25 24.08 2.94
N GLN A 45 6.48 22.86 2.46
CA GLN A 45 7.47 21.97 3.04
C GLN A 45 8.88 22.41 2.76
N VAL A 46 9.14 23.00 1.60
CA VAL A 46 10.44 23.54 1.28
C VAL A 46 10.80 24.68 2.24
N VAL A 47 9.84 25.54 2.57
CA VAL A 47 10.06 26.59 3.55
C VAL A 47 10.41 26.02 4.91
N ASP A 48 9.69 24.99 5.35
CA ASP A 48 10.01 24.33 6.61
C ASP A 48 11.38 23.65 6.55
N ALA A 49 11.73 23.09 5.41
CA ALA A 49 13.01 22.43 5.22
C ALA A 49 14.18 23.39 5.38
N GLU A 50 14.03 24.63 4.91
CA GLU A 50 15.06 25.65 5.09
C GLU A 50 15.33 25.94 6.55
N ASP A 51 14.28 25.94 7.38
CA ASP A 51 14.43 26.17 8.81
C ASP A 51 14.96 24.96 9.57
N ARG A 52 14.68 23.75 9.08
CA ARG A 52 15.02 22.52 9.76
C ARG A 52 16.05 21.65 9.05
N GLU A 53 16.65 22.19 8.03
CA GLU A 53 17.68 21.51 7.27
C GLU A 53 17.21 20.19 6.67
N ASP A 54 18.05 19.16 6.78
CA ASP A 54 17.87 17.90 6.11
C ASP A 54 16.61 17.13 6.50
N ILE A 55 16.19 17.30 7.74
CA ILE A 55 15.02 16.57 8.26
C ILE A 55 13.75 17.00 7.49
N GLY A 56 13.60 18.30 7.26
CA GLY A 56 12.45 18.81 6.51
C GLY A 56 12.43 18.30 5.08
N ILE A 57 13.59 18.26 4.44
CA ILE A 57 13.71 17.76 3.07
C ILE A 57 13.33 16.27 2.99
N GLU A 58 13.77 15.48 3.96
CA GLU A 58 13.45 14.06 4.00
C GLU A 58 11.95 13.83 4.15
N VAL A 59 11.30 14.60 5.01
CA VAL A 59 9.85 14.46 5.20
C VAL A 59 9.10 14.83 3.92
N GLU A 60 9.53 15.89 3.24
CA GLU A 60 8.91 16.31 1.99
C GLU A 60 9.01 15.25 0.91
N VAL A 61 10.22 14.74 0.67
CA VAL A 61 10.43 13.72 -0.34
C VAL A 61 9.70 12.44 0.03
N SER A 62 9.70 12.08 1.32
CA SER A 62 9.13 10.82 1.75
C SER A 62 7.61 10.77 1.70
N ALA A 63 6.91 11.91 1.71
CA ALA A 63 5.44 11.89 1.67
C ALA A 63 4.91 11.24 0.40
N GLY A 64 5.31 11.72 -0.76
CA GLY A 64 4.90 11.13 -2.03
C GLY A 64 5.48 9.76 -2.25
N GLN A 65 6.76 9.58 -1.94
CA GLN A 65 7.41 8.29 -2.09
C GLN A 65 6.84 7.23 -1.16
N ALA A 66 6.45 7.61 0.04
CA ALA A 66 5.85 6.68 0.98
C ALA A 66 4.52 6.14 0.44
N VAL A 67 3.69 6.99 -0.17
CA VAL A 67 2.44 6.56 -0.76
C VAL A 67 2.69 5.64 -1.96
N GLU A 68 3.62 5.99 -2.83
CA GLU A 68 3.98 5.15 -3.97
C GLU A 68 4.54 3.80 -3.52
N SER A 69 5.42 3.81 -2.52
CA SER A 69 5.97 2.57 -1.97
C SER A 69 4.88 1.71 -1.34
N LEU A 70 3.92 2.34 -0.68
CA LEU A 70 2.78 1.64 -0.11
C LEU A 70 1.94 0.97 -1.20
N ILE A 71 1.68 1.69 -2.28
CA ILE A 71 0.92 1.15 -3.41
C ILE A 71 1.64 -0.06 -4.00
N GLU A 72 2.93 0.06 -4.28
CA GLU A 72 3.72 -1.04 -4.82
C GLU A 72 3.74 -2.25 -3.88
N SER A 73 3.91 -2.00 -2.59
CA SER A 73 3.91 -3.04 -1.58
C SER A 73 2.57 -3.75 -1.52
N LEU A 74 1.47 -3.00 -1.54
CA LEU A 74 0.12 -3.57 -1.52
C LEU A 74 -0.18 -4.37 -2.79
N GLU A 75 0.23 -3.86 -3.94
CA GLU A 75 0.07 -4.60 -5.20
C GLU A 75 0.82 -5.93 -5.15
N HIS A 76 2.04 -5.90 -4.66
CA HIS A 76 2.85 -7.11 -4.53
C HIS A 76 2.23 -8.10 -3.55
N GLN A 77 1.74 -7.61 -2.43
CA GLN A 77 1.08 -8.46 -1.43
C GLN A 77 -0.21 -9.07 -1.98
N CYS A 78 -0.98 -8.31 -2.74
CA CYS A 78 -2.19 -8.82 -3.38
C CYS A 78 -1.85 -9.93 -4.37
N LEU A 79 -0.82 -9.75 -5.18
CA LEU A 79 -0.38 -10.78 -6.12
C LEU A 79 0.07 -12.04 -5.40
N LYS A 80 0.82 -11.91 -4.32
CA LYS A 80 1.25 -13.06 -3.51
C LYS A 80 0.06 -13.81 -2.95
N MET A 81 -0.94 -13.09 -2.47
CA MET A 81 -2.12 -13.72 -1.90
C MET A 81 -2.97 -14.41 -2.96
N GLU A 82 -3.08 -13.82 -4.14
CA GLU A 82 -3.76 -14.45 -5.26
C GLU A 82 -3.07 -15.76 -5.65
N TRP A 83 -1.74 -15.76 -5.70
CA TRP A 83 -0.98 -16.98 -5.95
C TRP A 83 -1.22 -18.03 -4.86
N SER A 84 -1.21 -17.59 -3.59
CA SER A 84 -1.49 -18.50 -2.48
C SER A 84 -2.87 -19.13 -2.60
N LEU A 85 -3.87 -18.34 -3.00
CA LEU A 85 -5.22 -18.86 -3.20
C LEU A 85 -5.27 -19.90 -4.32
N ILE A 86 -4.56 -19.65 -5.42
CA ILE A 86 -4.49 -20.60 -6.52
C ILE A 86 -3.90 -21.93 -6.04
N VAL A 87 -2.80 -21.86 -5.30
CA VAL A 87 -2.14 -23.04 -4.77
C VAL A 87 -3.04 -23.78 -3.79
N LEU A 88 -3.68 -23.06 -2.87
CA LEU A 88 -4.59 -23.66 -1.89
C LEU A 88 -5.78 -24.34 -2.56
N ASN A 89 -6.36 -23.71 -3.57
CA ASN A 89 -7.46 -24.30 -4.31
C ASN A 89 -7.06 -25.57 -5.05
N LYS A 90 -5.85 -25.64 -5.56
CA LYS A 90 -5.34 -26.84 -6.20
C LYS A 90 -5.10 -27.97 -5.20
N THR A 91 -4.85 -27.62 -3.95
CA THR A 91 -4.65 -28.61 -2.88
C THR A 91 -5.95 -29.30 -2.49
N LEU A 92 -7.09 -28.65 -2.69
CA LEU A 92 -8.38 -29.28 -2.45
C LEU A 92 -8.68 -30.33 -3.50
#